data_0656b5c88ab4ed752ea6a8eb013ea92e
#
_entry.id   0656b5c88ab4ed752ea6a8eb013ea92e
#
_cell.length_a   1.000
_cell.length_b   1.000
_cell.length_c   1.000
_cell.angle_alpha   90.00
_cell.angle_beta   90.00
_cell.angle_gamma   90.00
#
_symmetry.space_group_name_H-M   'P 1'
#
loop_
_entity.id
_entity.type
_entity.pdbx_description
1 polymer ?
#
loop_
_entity_poly.entity_id
_entity_poly.type
_entity_poly.pdbx_seq_one_letter_code
_entity_poly.pdbx_strand_id
1 'polypeptide(L)'
;MVDFQSPQGGTIGIADAPIAALRESLRGSLLLPEDPGYDAARSLWNAMIAADVMKAVNFAREHKLLLAVKGAGHNIAGKAACDGGLMLDLSAMKSVRVDPVARMARGEPGALLSDFDRETQAFGLSTPTGINSTTGMAGLTLGGGFGWQSRKRGLTIDNLQSVDMVLASGELVQASATQNPDLFWAVRGGGGNFGVVTSFEYRLHPLGPQVLAGLIVYPFAQARQVFDGYRKFTAAASDDMTAWMVMRKAPPLPFLPAEVHGKEVIVVAFCWIGEPAQGEAMAQTLRSFGTPAGEHVGPMPFAGWQTAFDPLLQPGARNYWKSHDFKMLNADVERILCDAIVKLPTEECEAFIGHLGGQVNRTAVADTAYPHRDAEFVLNVHTRWRDAGDDRRCIDWARGLFDALTPHATGGVYVNFMPEDEAQRVATGAYGSNYARLAALKARYDTTNLFSQNQNIRPKA
;
A
#
# COMPACT_ATOMS: atom_id res chain seq x y z
N MET A 1 -22.65 6.42 30.61
CA MET A 1 -21.26 6.94 30.42
C MET A 1 -20.49 5.89 29.71
N VAL A 2 -19.80 6.23 28.63
CA VAL A 2 -18.98 5.31 27.83
C VAL A 2 -17.50 5.67 27.99
N ASP A 3 -16.67 4.66 28.21
CA ASP A 3 -15.23 4.82 28.42
C ASP A 3 -14.46 4.70 27.09
N PHE A 4 -13.63 5.71 26.80
CA PHE A 4 -12.79 5.77 25.61
C PHE A 4 -11.31 5.87 25.97
N GLN A 5 -10.44 5.44 25.06
CA GLN A 5 -8.99 5.60 25.21
C GLN A 5 -8.51 6.97 24.71
N SER A 6 -7.53 7.54 25.40
CA SER A 6 -6.84 8.78 25.03
C SER A 6 -5.60 8.48 24.18
N PRO A 7 -5.19 9.39 23.26
CA PRO A 7 -3.94 9.27 22.51
C PRO A 7 -2.66 9.24 23.37
N GLN A 8 -2.73 9.78 24.59
CA GLN A 8 -1.62 9.81 25.56
C GLN A 8 -1.63 8.59 26.49
N GLY A 9 -2.59 7.69 26.34
CA GLY A 9 -2.89 6.60 27.28
C GLY A 9 -3.84 7.06 28.38
N GLY A 10 -4.56 6.09 28.98
CA GLY A 10 -5.59 6.34 29.98
C GLY A 10 -6.99 6.39 29.41
N THR A 11 -7.98 6.29 30.29
CA THR A 11 -9.40 6.21 29.95
C THR A 11 -10.12 7.53 30.19
N ILE A 12 -10.99 7.92 29.27
CA ILE A 12 -11.84 9.11 29.36
C ILE A 12 -13.30 8.67 29.33
N GLY A 13 -14.05 8.96 30.40
CA GLY A 13 -15.49 8.71 30.45
C GLY A 13 -16.27 9.85 29.77
N ILE A 14 -17.11 9.55 28.79
CA ILE A 14 -18.02 10.51 28.14
C ILE A 14 -19.43 10.22 28.57
N ALA A 15 -20.16 11.25 29.01
CA ALA A 15 -21.57 11.15 29.37
C ALA A 15 -22.44 10.81 28.15
N ASP A 16 -23.61 10.21 28.37
CA ASP A 16 -24.51 9.76 27.30
C ASP A 16 -25.02 10.92 26.42
N ALA A 17 -25.25 12.10 27.01
CA ALA A 17 -25.80 13.24 26.27
C ALA A 17 -24.93 13.74 25.09
N PRO A 18 -23.61 13.94 25.22
CA PRO A 18 -22.74 14.23 24.07
C PRO A 18 -22.74 13.14 23.00
N ILE A 19 -22.83 11.87 23.40
CA ILE A 19 -22.87 10.73 22.48
C ILE A 19 -24.18 10.71 21.70
N ALA A 20 -25.32 10.94 22.40
CA ALA A 20 -26.62 11.04 21.77
C ALA A 20 -26.70 12.23 20.81
N ALA A 21 -26.19 13.39 21.19
CA ALA A 21 -26.12 14.57 20.32
C ALA A 21 -25.29 14.33 19.06
N LEU A 22 -24.14 13.64 19.17
CA LEU A 22 -23.38 13.22 18.01
C LEU A 22 -24.18 12.26 17.13
N ARG A 23 -24.80 11.21 17.71
CA ARG A 23 -25.60 10.22 16.99
C ARG A 23 -26.74 10.89 16.17
N GLU A 24 -27.45 11.84 16.74
CA GLU A 24 -28.53 12.59 16.08
C GLU A 24 -28.02 13.52 14.97
N SER A 25 -26.79 14.02 15.09
CA SER A 25 -26.20 14.95 14.13
C SER A 25 -25.64 14.27 12.89
N LEU A 26 -25.35 12.97 12.96
CA LEU A 26 -24.78 12.20 11.85
C LEU A 26 -25.87 11.69 10.90
N ARG A 27 -25.56 11.65 9.60
CA ARG A 27 -26.35 10.90 8.60
C ARG A 27 -25.95 9.42 8.58
N GLY A 28 -24.73 9.11 8.95
CA GLY A 28 -24.23 7.76 9.20
C GLY A 28 -24.62 7.23 10.57
N SER A 29 -24.30 5.99 10.87
CA SER A 29 -24.59 5.35 12.16
C SER A 29 -23.41 5.54 13.13
N LEU A 30 -23.73 5.92 14.38
CA LEU A 30 -22.83 5.79 15.51
C LEU A 30 -23.25 4.53 16.29
N LEU A 31 -22.37 3.53 16.32
CA LEU A 31 -22.57 2.28 17.04
C LEU A 31 -21.63 2.21 18.25
N LEU A 32 -22.18 1.86 19.40
CA LEU A 32 -21.44 1.56 20.63
C LEU A 32 -21.27 0.04 20.77
N PRO A 33 -20.38 -0.46 21.62
CA PRO A 33 -20.13 -1.90 21.79
C PRO A 33 -21.38 -2.75 22.07
N GLU A 34 -22.38 -2.16 22.73
CA GLU A 34 -23.65 -2.80 23.05
C GLU A 34 -24.73 -2.69 21.95
N ASP A 35 -24.52 -1.87 20.93
CA ASP A 35 -25.50 -1.68 19.86
C ASP A 35 -25.59 -2.92 18.95
N PRO A 36 -26.78 -3.36 18.54
CA PRO A 36 -26.94 -4.40 17.54
C PRO A 36 -26.20 -4.04 16.25
N GLY A 37 -25.37 -4.95 15.77
CA GLY A 37 -24.57 -4.73 14.56
C GLY A 37 -23.21 -4.09 14.78
N TYR A 38 -22.80 -3.77 16.03
CA TYR A 38 -21.47 -3.24 16.33
C TYR A 38 -20.35 -4.14 15.79
N ASP A 39 -20.42 -5.45 16.05
CA ASP A 39 -19.44 -6.40 15.53
C ASP A 39 -19.46 -6.51 13.99
N ALA A 40 -20.64 -6.42 13.38
CA ALA A 40 -20.79 -6.36 11.93
C ALA A 40 -20.25 -5.04 11.35
N ALA A 41 -20.45 -3.90 12.04
CA ALA A 41 -19.95 -2.60 11.62
C ALA A 41 -18.43 -2.47 11.81
N ARG A 42 -17.84 -3.14 12.79
CA ARG A 42 -16.39 -3.32 12.90
C ARG A 42 -15.82 -4.05 11.65
N SER A 43 -16.66 -4.81 10.97
CA SER A 43 -16.34 -5.52 9.76
C SER A 43 -16.86 -4.86 8.49
N LEU A 44 -17.85 -3.91 8.46
CA LEU A 44 -18.20 -3.09 7.27
C LEU A 44 -19.57 -2.37 7.32
N TRP A 45 -19.67 -1.28 6.52
CA TRP A 45 -20.76 -0.53 5.89
C TRP A 45 -21.29 0.70 6.65
N ASN A 46 -20.89 1.91 6.22
CA ASN A 46 -21.83 3.01 6.01
C ASN A 46 -21.24 4.22 5.25
N ALA A 47 -22.05 4.83 4.36
CA ALA A 47 -21.64 5.98 3.55
C ALA A 47 -21.66 7.26 4.41
N MET A 48 -20.47 7.80 4.74
CA MET A 48 -20.34 9.09 5.42
C MET A 48 -20.03 10.19 4.41
N ILE A 49 -20.69 11.36 4.56
CA ILE A 49 -20.42 12.55 3.77
C ILE A 49 -19.39 13.39 4.53
N ALA A 50 -18.63 14.26 3.82
CA ALA A 50 -17.60 15.13 4.40
C ALA A 50 -18.07 15.89 5.67
N ALA A 51 -19.34 16.29 5.73
CA ALA A 51 -19.94 16.93 6.91
C ALA A 51 -19.96 16.02 8.15
N ASP A 52 -20.15 14.71 7.98
CA ASP A 52 -20.15 13.75 9.09
C ASP A 52 -18.70 13.47 9.53
N VAL A 53 -17.75 13.44 8.60
CA VAL A 53 -16.32 13.39 8.92
C VAL A 53 -15.91 14.57 9.78
N MET A 54 -16.33 15.81 9.43
CA MET A 54 -16.06 17.01 10.23
C MET A 54 -16.62 16.88 11.65
N LYS A 55 -17.85 16.38 11.83
CA LYS A 55 -18.47 16.17 13.14
C LYS A 55 -17.71 15.13 13.96
N ALA A 56 -17.34 14.00 13.36
CA ALA A 56 -16.58 12.94 14.02
C ALA A 56 -15.18 13.41 14.46
N VAL A 57 -14.48 14.16 13.61
CA VAL A 57 -13.16 14.74 13.92
C VAL A 57 -13.29 15.76 15.06
N ASN A 58 -14.28 16.66 15.01
CA ASN A 58 -14.53 17.64 16.07
C ASN A 58 -14.85 16.94 17.40
N PHE A 59 -15.71 15.93 17.38
CA PHE A 59 -16.04 15.16 18.57
C PHE A 59 -14.81 14.48 19.19
N ALA A 60 -13.99 13.79 18.35
CA ALA A 60 -12.77 13.17 18.82
C ALA A 60 -11.79 14.18 19.42
N ARG A 61 -11.64 15.37 18.79
CA ARG A 61 -10.78 16.45 19.27
C ARG A 61 -11.27 17.00 20.60
N GLU A 62 -12.56 17.35 20.71
CA GLU A 62 -13.18 17.97 21.89
C GLU A 62 -13.11 17.06 23.11
N HIS A 63 -13.31 15.77 22.88
CA HIS A 63 -13.27 14.74 23.92
C HIS A 63 -11.90 14.07 24.07
N LYS A 64 -10.88 14.49 23.29
CA LYS A 64 -9.49 13.96 23.32
C LYS A 64 -9.43 12.44 23.12
N LEU A 65 -10.26 11.90 22.20
CA LEU A 65 -10.33 10.48 21.93
C LEU A 65 -9.19 10.00 21.05
N LEU A 66 -8.81 8.74 21.20
CA LEU A 66 -8.02 8.03 20.20
C LEU A 66 -8.87 7.89 18.94
N LEU A 67 -8.33 8.32 17.78
CA LEU A 67 -9.03 8.31 16.51
C LEU A 67 -8.31 7.44 15.48
N ALA A 68 -8.96 6.38 15.04
CA ALA A 68 -8.52 5.59 13.88
C ALA A 68 -9.33 5.96 12.64
N VAL A 69 -8.71 5.96 11.46
CA VAL A 69 -9.38 6.21 10.18
C VAL A 69 -9.20 5.00 9.27
N LYS A 70 -10.32 4.43 8.84
CA LYS A 70 -10.35 3.24 7.98
C LYS A 70 -10.88 3.61 6.58
N GLY A 71 -10.04 3.39 5.55
CA GLY A 71 -10.49 3.27 4.17
C GLY A 71 -10.91 1.81 3.89
N ALA A 72 -10.04 1.02 3.25
CA ALA A 72 -10.27 -0.41 3.01
C ALA A 72 -9.73 -1.35 4.09
N GLY A 73 -9.00 -0.86 5.10
CA GLY A 73 -8.51 -1.67 6.21
C GLY A 73 -7.24 -2.51 5.94
N HIS A 74 -6.49 -2.23 4.88
CA HIS A 74 -5.27 -2.97 4.50
C HIS A 74 -4.00 -2.63 5.29
N ASN A 75 -4.09 -1.75 6.31
CA ASN A 75 -2.90 -1.35 7.08
C ASN A 75 -2.28 -2.54 7.81
N ILE A 76 -1.02 -2.87 7.48
CA ILE A 76 -0.33 -4.05 8.03
C ILE A 76 -0.04 -3.94 9.53
N ALA A 77 0.10 -2.73 10.06
CA ALA A 77 0.26 -2.47 11.49
C ALA A 77 -1.07 -2.44 12.26
N GLY A 78 -2.20 -2.76 11.62
CA GLY A 78 -3.52 -2.77 12.27
C GLY A 78 -4.10 -1.39 12.60
N LYS A 79 -3.44 -0.29 12.25
CA LYS A 79 -3.79 1.07 12.69
C LYS A 79 -5.02 1.68 12.00
N ALA A 80 -5.66 0.94 11.10
CA ALA A 80 -6.98 1.30 10.56
C ALA A 80 -8.13 1.11 11.57
N ALA A 81 -7.86 0.45 12.68
CA ALA A 81 -8.77 0.28 13.81
C ALA A 81 -8.07 0.69 15.12
N CYS A 82 -8.83 0.81 16.20
CA CYS A 82 -8.30 1.04 17.54
C CYS A 82 -9.22 0.40 18.58
N ASP A 83 -8.64 -0.10 19.65
CA ASP A 83 -9.40 -0.59 20.79
C ASP A 83 -9.73 0.57 21.74
N GLY A 84 -10.99 0.66 22.16
CA GLY A 84 -11.46 1.68 23.09
C GLY A 84 -11.45 3.13 22.57
N GLY A 85 -11.15 3.35 21.28
CA GLY A 85 -11.18 4.66 20.63
C GLY A 85 -12.38 4.85 19.70
N LEU A 86 -12.37 5.94 18.94
CA LEU A 86 -13.31 6.21 17.86
C LEU A 86 -12.71 5.75 16.53
N MET A 87 -13.37 4.81 15.85
CA MET A 87 -13.01 4.45 14.47
C MET A 87 -13.93 5.15 13.47
N LEU A 88 -13.35 5.96 12.61
CA LEU A 88 -14.02 6.59 11.48
C LEU A 88 -13.90 5.69 10.26
N ASP A 89 -14.97 4.96 9.94
CA ASP A 89 -15.02 4.05 8.80
C ASP A 89 -15.52 4.76 7.54
N LEU A 90 -14.64 4.91 6.55
CA LEU A 90 -14.91 5.54 5.26
C LEU A 90 -15.14 4.51 4.14
N SER A 91 -15.17 3.21 4.45
CA SER A 91 -15.21 2.13 3.43
C SER A 91 -16.44 2.19 2.51
N ALA A 92 -17.52 2.85 2.94
CA ALA A 92 -18.70 3.07 2.11
C ALA A 92 -18.59 4.29 1.18
N MET A 93 -17.63 5.19 1.38
CA MET A 93 -17.32 6.30 0.48
C MET A 93 -16.44 5.77 -0.66
N LYS A 94 -17.02 5.15 -1.68
CA LYS A 94 -16.27 4.44 -2.74
C LYS A 94 -16.66 4.83 -4.17
N SER A 95 -17.30 6.01 -4.32
CA SER A 95 -17.60 6.54 -5.66
C SER A 95 -16.31 6.87 -6.41
N VAL A 96 -16.29 6.51 -7.68
CA VAL A 96 -15.24 6.91 -8.63
C VAL A 96 -15.92 7.58 -9.83
N ARG A 97 -15.46 8.77 -10.20
CA ARG A 97 -15.96 9.52 -11.37
C ARG A 97 -14.82 9.83 -12.29
N VAL A 98 -14.99 9.50 -13.58
CA VAL A 98 -13.99 9.71 -14.61
C VAL A 98 -14.43 10.83 -15.55
N ASP A 99 -13.54 11.78 -15.79
CA ASP A 99 -13.63 12.70 -16.92
C ASP A 99 -12.64 12.23 -18.01
N PRO A 100 -13.11 11.54 -19.04
CA PRO A 100 -12.24 11.01 -20.08
C PRO A 100 -11.64 12.08 -20.99
N VAL A 101 -12.27 13.25 -21.08
CA VAL A 101 -11.79 14.37 -21.91
C VAL A 101 -10.62 15.06 -21.20
N ALA A 102 -10.79 15.40 -19.93
CA ALA A 102 -9.73 15.96 -19.10
C ALA A 102 -8.67 14.90 -18.69
N ARG A 103 -8.97 13.59 -18.85
CA ARG A 103 -8.19 12.47 -18.35
C ARG A 103 -7.93 12.58 -16.86
N MET A 104 -8.99 12.77 -16.13
CA MET A 104 -8.99 12.92 -14.68
C MET A 104 -9.95 11.92 -14.06
N ALA A 105 -9.63 11.44 -12.86
CA ALA A 105 -10.57 10.67 -12.05
C ALA A 105 -10.62 11.23 -10.65
N ARG A 106 -11.83 11.30 -10.10
CA ARG A 106 -12.07 11.63 -8.70
C ARG A 106 -12.55 10.39 -7.98
N GLY A 107 -11.83 9.98 -6.92
CA GLY A 107 -12.12 8.81 -6.11
C GLY A 107 -12.34 9.17 -4.65
N GLU A 108 -13.26 8.49 -3.99
CA GLU A 108 -13.51 8.60 -2.56
C GLU A 108 -12.63 7.64 -1.75
N PRO A 109 -12.37 7.89 -0.44
CA PRO A 109 -11.35 7.19 0.35
C PRO A 109 -11.62 5.71 0.62
N GLY A 110 -12.85 5.25 0.52
CA GLY A 110 -13.23 3.84 0.67
C GLY A 110 -13.13 3.04 -0.63
N ALA A 111 -12.84 3.68 -1.77
CA ALA A 111 -12.70 2.98 -3.04
C ALA A 111 -11.53 2.00 -2.99
N LEU A 112 -11.76 0.79 -3.52
CA LEU A 112 -10.73 -0.21 -3.76
C LEU A 112 -10.06 0.02 -5.12
N LEU A 113 -8.91 -0.59 -5.34
CA LEU A 113 -8.27 -0.57 -6.67
C LEU A 113 -9.20 -1.14 -7.74
N SER A 114 -9.95 -2.22 -7.43
CA SER A 114 -10.95 -2.79 -8.34
C SER A 114 -12.06 -1.80 -8.73
N ASP A 115 -12.52 -0.98 -7.78
CA ASP A 115 -13.53 0.05 -8.09
C ASP A 115 -12.95 1.10 -9.02
N PHE A 116 -11.72 1.53 -8.77
CA PHE A 116 -11.02 2.54 -9.56
C PHE A 116 -10.68 2.04 -10.96
N ASP A 117 -10.09 0.84 -11.06
CA ASP A 117 -9.72 0.24 -12.34
C ASP A 117 -10.94 -0.05 -13.22
N ARG A 118 -12.06 -0.53 -12.64
CA ARG A 118 -13.31 -0.76 -13.37
C ARG A 118 -13.81 0.53 -14.04
N GLU A 119 -13.86 1.63 -13.30
CA GLU A 119 -14.39 2.89 -13.83
C GLU A 119 -13.43 3.53 -14.85
N THR A 120 -12.13 3.52 -14.59
CA THR A 120 -11.15 4.13 -15.50
C THR A 120 -10.92 3.32 -16.77
N GLN A 121 -10.91 1.99 -16.68
CA GLN A 121 -10.72 1.10 -17.82
C GLN A 121 -11.93 1.06 -18.76
N ALA A 122 -13.11 1.48 -18.33
CA ALA A 122 -14.26 1.70 -19.20
C ALA A 122 -13.96 2.75 -20.30
N PHE A 123 -12.97 3.62 -20.06
CA PHE A 123 -12.51 4.65 -20.99
C PHE A 123 -11.10 4.38 -21.57
N GLY A 124 -10.53 3.20 -21.34
CA GLY A 124 -9.14 2.91 -21.74
C GLY A 124 -8.11 3.78 -21.03
N LEU A 125 -8.40 4.19 -19.81
CA LEU A 125 -7.56 5.06 -18.97
C LEU A 125 -7.16 4.36 -17.67
N SER A 126 -6.05 4.80 -17.07
CA SER A 126 -5.60 4.36 -15.75
C SER A 126 -4.62 5.34 -15.12
N THR A 127 -4.32 5.14 -13.84
CA THR A 127 -3.20 5.78 -13.12
C THR A 127 -2.36 4.70 -12.42
N PRO A 128 -1.08 4.93 -12.09
CA PRO A 128 -0.33 3.98 -11.27
C PRO A 128 -1.05 3.71 -9.95
N THR A 129 -1.31 2.43 -9.66
CA THR A 129 -1.89 1.92 -8.42
C THR A 129 -1.11 0.70 -7.95
N GLY A 130 -1.56 0.02 -6.90
CA GLY A 130 -0.98 -1.25 -6.44
C GLY A 130 -1.34 -2.43 -7.36
N ILE A 131 -1.08 -3.65 -6.89
CA ILE A 131 -1.21 -4.89 -7.66
C ILE A 131 -2.27 -5.85 -7.11
N ASN A 132 -2.94 -5.49 -6.03
CA ASN A 132 -3.99 -6.29 -5.43
C ASN A 132 -5.29 -5.49 -5.44
N SER A 133 -6.30 -6.01 -6.10
CA SER A 133 -7.55 -5.30 -6.40
C SER A 133 -8.34 -4.90 -5.15
N THR A 134 -8.16 -5.61 -4.03
CA THR A 134 -8.84 -5.34 -2.76
C THR A 134 -8.19 -4.24 -1.94
N THR A 135 -7.00 -3.77 -2.33
CA THR A 135 -6.30 -2.68 -1.64
C THR A 135 -7.08 -1.37 -1.77
N GLY A 136 -7.12 -0.59 -0.68
CA GLY A 136 -7.77 0.73 -0.68
C GLY A 136 -6.93 1.80 -1.34
N MET A 137 -7.55 2.60 -2.20
CA MET A 137 -6.91 3.73 -2.89
C MET A 137 -6.31 4.74 -1.92
N ALA A 138 -7.01 5.08 -0.83
CA ALA A 138 -6.59 6.13 0.10
C ALA A 138 -5.28 5.79 0.81
N GLY A 139 -5.22 4.65 1.51
CA GLY A 139 -4.02 4.26 2.26
C GLY A 139 -2.82 4.04 1.35
N LEU A 140 -3.04 3.39 0.20
CA LEU A 140 -2.01 3.20 -0.82
C LEU A 140 -1.46 4.56 -1.29
N THR A 141 -2.33 5.48 -1.71
CA THR A 141 -1.93 6.80 -2.21
C THR A 141 -1.17 7.59 -1.15
N LEU A 142 -1.71 7.71 0.07
CA LEU A 142 -1.09 8.55 1.11
C LEU A 142 0.32 8.08 1.50
N GLY A 143 0.64 6.80 1.33
CA GLY A 143 1.98 6.24 1.57
C GLY A 143 2.92 6.22 0.35
N GLY A 144 2.44 6.64 -0.82
CA GLY A 144 3.22 6.63 -2.07
C GLY A 144 2.49 5.92 -3.22
N GLY A 145 2.29 4.63 -3.09
CA GLY A 145 1.62 3.77 -4.08
C GLY A 145 2.49 3.42 -5.29
N PHE A 146 2.75 2.15 -5.51
CA PHE A 146 3.49 1.65 -6.67
C PHE A 146 2.87 0.36 -7.22
N GLY A 147 3.09 0.11 -8.51
CA GLY A 147 2.61 -1.06 -9.20
C GLY A 147 3.09 -1.12 -10.65
N TRP A 148 2.33 -1.77 -11.52
CA TRP A 148 2.74 -2.13 -12.88
C TRP A 148 3.08 -0.95 -13.79
N GLN A 149 2.59 0.25 -13.49
CA GLN A 149 2.80 1.44 -14.32
C GLN A 149 3.88 2.39 -13.76
N SER A 150 4.42 2.09 -12.56
CA SER A 150 5.22 3.07 -11.80
C SER A 150 6.53 3.42 -12.49
N ARG A 151 7.16 2.50 -13.19
CA ARG A 151 8.39 2.76 -13.94
C ARG A 151 8.21 3.82 -15.03
N LYS A 152 7.06 3.80 -15.72
CA LYS A 152 6.75 4.76 -16.78
C LYS A 152 6.15 6.06 -16.28
N ARG A 153 5.37 6.02 -15.19
CA ARG A 153 4.46 7.10 -14.80
C ARG A 153 4.64 7.59 -13.35
N GLY A 154 5.65 7.10 -12.64
CA GLY A 154 5.89 7.44 -11.24
C GLY A 154 4.97 6.68 -10.27
N LEU A 155 5.00 7.09 -9.03
CA LEU A 155 4.14 6.58 -7.98
C LEU A 155 2.70 7.10 -8.15
N THR A 156 1.75 6.53 -7.40
CA THR A 156 0.36 7.01 -7.37
C THR A 156 0.29 8.49 -6.97
N ILE A 157 1.10 8.90 -5.99
CA ILE A 157 1.19 10.31 -5.54
C ILE A 157 1.73 11.27 -6.59
N ASP A 158 2.50 10.80 -7.56
CA ASP A 158 3.03 11.65 -8.64
C ASP A 158 1.95 12.01 -9.66
N ASN A 159 0.84 11.26 -9.63
CA ASN A 159 -0.33 11.47 -10.46
C ASN A 159 -1.51 12.11 -9.72
N LEU A 160 -1.38 12.33 -8.40
CA LEU A 160 -2.36 13.05 -7.59
C LEU A 160 -2.34 14.54 -7.97
N GLN A 161 -3.51 15.13 -8.17
CA GLN A 161 -3.68 16.54 -8.55
C GLN A 161 -4.23 17.38 -7.41
N SER A 162 -5.18 16.84 -6.66
CA SER A 162 -5.75 17.50 -5.50
C SER A 162 -6.35 16.48 -4.52
N VAL A 163 -6.56 16.94 -3.29
CA VAL A 163 -7.38 16.24 -2.29
C VAL A 163 -8.31 17.23 -1.59
N ASP A 164 -9.52 16.77 -1.24
CA ASP A 164 -10.34 17.43 -0.22
C ASP A 164 -10.15 16.68 1.09
N MET A 165 -9.91 17.38 2.20
CA MET A 165 -9.63 16.73 3.47
C MET A 165 -10.11 17.54 4.67
N VAL A 166 -10.45 16.84 5.75
CA VAL A 166 -10.80 17.41 7.05
C VAL A 166 -9.56 17.42 7.94
N LEU A 167 -9.16 18.62 8.38
CA LEU A 167 -8.02 18.83 9.28
C LEU A 167 -8.36 18.49 10.73
N ALA A 168 -7.34 18.47 11.61
CA ALA A 168 -7.53 18.30 13.05
C ALA A 168 -8.35 19.43 13.69
N SER A 169 -8.41 20.62 13.06
CA SER A 169 -9.31 21.72 13.44
C SER A 169 -10.79 21.42 13.18
N GLY A 170 -11.12 20.37 12.40
CA GLY A 170 -12.46 20.09 11.89
C GLY A 170 -12.81 20.85 10.61
N GLU A 171 -11.90 21.66 10.08
CA GLU A 171 -12.09 22.42 8.84
C GLU A 171 -11.94 21.53 7.63
N LEU A 172 -12.84 21.67 6.65
CA LEU A 172 -12.72 21.05 5.33
C LEU A 172 -11.90 21.96 4.41
N VAL A 173 -10.80 21.46 3.91
CA VAL A 173 -9.91 22.21 3.01
C VAL A 173 -9.62 21.41 1.74
N GLN A 174 -9.29 22.13 0.66
CA GLN A 174 -8.67 21.54 -0.53
C GLN A 174 -7.17 21.74 -0.47
N ALA A 175 -6.41 20.72 -0.86
CA ALA A 175 -4.96 20.80 -1.03
C ALA A 175 -4.58 20.39 -2.47
N SER A 176 -3.81 21.25 -3.13
CA SER A 176 -3.32 21.08 -4.50
C SER A 176 -2.00 21.83 -4.69
N ALA A 177 -1.42 21.78 -5.88
CA ALA A 177 -0.21 22.56 -6.19
C ALA A 177 -0.37 24.08 -6.01
N THR A 178 -1.60 24.60 -6.10
CA THR A 178 -1.90 26.05 -6.02
C THR A 178 -2.65 26.45 -4.76
N GLN A 179 -3.24 25.50 -4.04
CA GLN A 179 -4.00 25.74 -2.81
C GLN A 179 -3.48 24.83 -1.71
N ASN A 180 -3.09 25.40 -0.56
CA ASN A 180 -2.46 24.66 0.54
C ASN A 180 -1.28 23.76 0.07
N PRO A 181 -0.30 24.31 -0.70
CA PRO A 181 0.72 23.47 -1.37
C PRO A 181 1.60 22.70 -0.39
N ASP A 182 1.84 23.22 0.82
CA ASP A 182 2.59 22.52 1.87
C ASP A 182 1.85 21.28 2.36
N LEU A 183 0.53 21.38 2.54
CA LEU A 183 -0.32 20.28 2.92
C LEU A 183 -0.39 19.25 1.79
N PHE A 184 -0.52 19.72 0.54
CA PHE A 184 -0.48 18.86 -0.64
C PHE A 184 0.84 18.09 -0.77
N TRP A 185 1.96 18.75 -0.48
CA TRP A 185 3.24 18.07 -0.41
C TRP A 185 3.25 16.99 0.68
N ALA A 186 2.74 17.30 1.87
CA ALA A 186 2.74 16.40 3.02
C ALA A 186 1.90 15.13 2.80
N VAL A 187 0.70 15.23 2.19
CA VAL A 187 -0.17 14.08 1.94
C VAL A 187 0.33 13.19 0.80
N ARG A 188 1.29 13.64 0.00
CA ARG A 188 1.93 12.85 -1.04
C ARG A 188 3.11 12.04 -0.50
N GLY A 189 2.82 11.05 0.36
CA GLY A 189 3.78 10.13 0.96
C GLY A 189 3.88 10.22 2.48
N GLY A 190 3.33 11.27 3.13
CA GLY A 190 3.36 11.43 4.60
C GLY A 190 2.28 10.63 5.35
N GLY A 191 1.50 9.81 4.65
CA GLY A 191 0.46 8.97 5.27
C GLY A 191 -0.73 9.78 5.78
N GLY A 192 -1.53 9.16 6.65
CA GLY A 192 -2.74 9.74 7.27
C GLY A 192 -2.46 10.72 8.42
N ASN A 193 -1.29 11.34 8.47
CA ASN A 193 -0.85 12.17 9.61
C ASN A 193 -1.49 13.56 9.68
N PHE A 194 -2.07 14.06 8.59
CA PHE A 194 -2.43 15.48 8.46
C PHE A 194 -3.92 15.76 8.43
N GLY A 195 -4.74 14.73 8.37
CA GLY A 195 -6.19 14.85 8.28
C GLY A 195 -6.85 13.64 7.65
N VAL A 196 -8.17 13.70 7.55
CA VAL A 196 -9.00 12.70 6.88
C VAL A 196 -9.30 13.15 5.46
N VAL A 197 -8.72 12.49 4.47
CA VAL A 197 -9.02 12.78 3.06
C VAL A 197 -10.40 12.23 2.71
N THR A 198 -11.25 13.06 2.11
CA THR A 198 -12.61 12.73 1.70
C THR A 198 -12.77 12.59 0.18
N SER A 199 -11.79 13.07 -0.58
CA SER A 199 -11.75 12.94 -2.03
C SER A 199 -10.33 13.09 -2.55
N PHE A 200 -9.98 12.29 -3.54
CA PHE A 200 -8.70 12.31 -4.27
C PHE A 200 -8.98 12.58 -5.74
N GLU A 201 -8.19 13.42 -6.39
CA GLU A 201 -8.26 13.67 -7.82
C GLU A 201 -6.95 13.26 -8.49
N TYR A 202 -7.03 12.39 -9.50
CA TYR A 202 -5.87 11.79 -10.17
C TYR A 202 -5.84 12.14 -11.64
N ARG A 203 -4.64 12.37 -12.17
CA ARG A 203 -4.37 12.35 -13.60
C ARG A 203 -4.41 10.91 -14.10
N LEU A 204 -5.07 10.72 -15.23
CA LEU A 204 -5.15 9.45 -15.92
C LEU A 204 -4.30 9.45 -17.20
N HIS A 205 -3.91 8.24 -17.58
CA HIS A 205 -3.12 7.99 -18.77
C HIS A 205 -3.80 6.92 -19.64
N PRO A 206 -3.67 6.99 -20.96
CA PRO A 206 -4.11 5.92 -21.85
C PRO A 206 -3.42 4.60 -21.49
N LEU A 207 -4.21 3.55 -21.30
CA LEU A 207 -3.75 2.19 -21.06
C LEU A 207 -4.83 1.19 -21.41
N GLY A 208 -4.45 0.19 -22.17
CA GLY A 208 -5.32 -0.93 -22.45
C GLY A 208 -6.29 -0.71 -23.64
N PRO A 209 -7.38 -1.45 -23.66
CA PRO A 209 -7.88 -2.33 -22.59
C PRO A 209 -7.00 -3.56 -22.29
N GLN A 210 -6.11 -3.96 -23.21
CA GLN A 210 -5.23 -5.11 -23.04
C GLN A 210 -3.78 -4.67 -22.81
N VAL A 211 -3.10 -5.44 -21.99
CA VAL A 211 -1.65 -5.39 -21.75
C VAL A 211 -1.06 -6.79 -21.99
N LEU A 212 0.23 -6.88 -22.29
CA LEU A 212 0.92 -8.16 -22.25
C LEU A 212 1.45 -8.35 -20.82
N ALA A 213 0.95 -9.34 -20.12
CA ALA A 213 1.34 -9.61 -18.75
C ALA A 213 1.41 -11.10 -18.46
N GLY A 214 1.97 -11.47 -17.33
CA GLY A 214 1.98 -12.87 -16.94
C GLY A 214 2.99 -13.22 -15.86
N LEU A 215 3.02 -14.52 -15.60
CA LEU A 215 3.88 -15.21 -14.64
C LEU A 215 4.73 -16.22 -15.38
N ILE A 216 6.05 -16.21 -15.12
CA ILE A 216 6.98 -17.24 -15.56
C ILE A 216 7.58 -17.85 -14.29
N VAL A 217 7.43 -19.17 -14.12
CA VAL A 217 7.82 -19.88 -12.91
C VAL A 217 9.05 -20.74 -13.18
N TYR A 218 10.08 -20.54 -12.37
CA TYR A 218 11.35 -21.28 -12.47
C TYR A 218 11.54 -22.19 -11.26
N PRO A 219 12.05 -23.43 -11.45
CA PRO A 219 12.50 -24.25 -10.34
C PRO A 219 13.56 -23.53 -9.51
N PHE A 220 13.48 -23.60 -8.19
CA PHE A 220 14.40 -22.91 -7.30
C PHE A 220 15.88 -23.36 -7.47
N ALA A 221 16.10 -24.57 -7.98
CA ALA A 221 17.44 -25.05 -8.35
C ALA A 221 18.16 -24.16 -9.37
N GLN A 222 17.42 -23.33 -10.13
CA GLN A 222 17.96 -22.38 -11.10
C GLN A 222 18.08 -20.94 -10.52
N ALA A 223 17.96 -20.76 -9.20
CA ALA A 223 17.88 -19.45 -8.56
C ALA A 223 18.99 -18.51 -9.00
N ARG A 224 20.24 -18.96 -8.95
CA ARG A 224 21.40 -18.15 -9.37
C ARG A 224 21.29 -17.68 -10.83
N GLN A 225 20.93 -18.58 -11.72
CA GLN A 225 20.78 -18.26 -13.16
C GLN A 225 19.66 -17.22 -13.37
N VAL A 226 18.53 -17.40 -12.70
CA VAL A 226 17.36 -16.49 -12.77
C VAL A 226 17.74 -15.12 -12.20
N PHE A 227 18.44 -15.05 -11.06
CA PHE A 227 18.92 -13.79 -10.49
C PHE A 227 19.89 -13.06 -11.42
N ASP A 228 20.83 -13.78 -12.05
CA ASP A 228 21.76 -13.18 -13.01
C ASP A 228 21.03 -12.62 -14.24
N GLY A 229 20.06 -13.37 -14.78
CA GLY A 229 19.19 -12.91 -15.85
C GLY A 229 18.38 -11.68 -15.46
N TYR A 230 17.76 -11.72 -14.28
CA TYR A 230 16.94 -10.63 -13.76
C TYR A 230 17.74 -9.35 -13.55
N ARG A 231 18.94 -9.43 -12.94
CA ARG A 231 19.84 -8.26 -12.77
C ARG A 231 20.23 -7.61 -14.10
N LYS A 232 20.61 -8.42 -15.11
CA LYS A 232 20.95 -7.92 -16.45
C LYS A 232 19.75 -7.27 -17.12
N PHE A 233 18.59 -7.91 -17.00
CA PHE A 233 17.34 -7.43 -17.59
C PHE A 233 16.92 -6.10 -16.97
N THR A 234 16.84 -6.00 -15.64
CA THR A 234 16.37 -4.80 -14.95
C THR A 234 17.29 -3.60 -15.17
N ALA A 235 18.59 -3.81 -15.32
CA ALA A 235 19.55 -2.76 -15.63
C ALA A 235 19.34 -2.11 -17.02
N ALA A 236 18.69 -2.81 -17.96
CA ALA A 236 18.45 -2.36 -19.33
C ALA A 236 16.96 -2.24 -19.70
N ALA A 237 16.05 -2.56 -18.77
CA ALA A 237 14.63 -2.62 -19.05
C ALA A 237 14.05 -1.24 -19.41
N SER A 238 13.26 -1.19 -20.49
CA SER A 238 12.44 -0.03 -20.82
C SER A 238 11.50 0.33 -19.66
N ASP A 239 11.14 1.57 -19.54
CA ASP A 239 10.13 2.03 -18.56
C ASP A 239 8.74 1.43 -18.80
N ASP A 240 8.47 0.93 -20.01
CA ASP A 240 7.23 0.25 -20.36
C ASP A 240 7.12 -1.15 -19.76
N MET A 241 8.24 -1.69 -19.23
CA MET A 241 8.30 -3.01 -18.61
C MET A 241 8.42 -2.88 -17.09
N THR A 242 7.49 -3.48 -16.39
CA THR A 242 7.63 -3.77 -14.95
C THR A 242 7.72 -5.27 -14.76
N ALA A 243 8.82 -5.72 -14.17
CA ALA A 243 9.05 -7.14 -13.87
C ALA A 243 9.46 -7.30 -12.41
N TRP A 244 8.72 -8.10 -11.67
CA TRP A 244 8.93 -8.36 -10.25
C TRP A 244 9.32 -9.81 -10.02
N MET A 245 10.14 -10.06 -9.02
CA MET A 245 10.57 -11.41 -8.66
C MET A 245 9.98 -11.80 -7.32
N VAL A 246 9.29 -12.95 -7.28
CA VAL A 246 8.69 -13.50 -6.07
C VAL A 246 9.29 -14.88 -5.81
N MET A 247 9.78 -15.10 -4.61
CA MET A 247 10.32 -16.39 -4.16
C MET A 247 9.39 -16.96 -3.11
N ARG A 248 8.80 -18.13 -3.41
CA ARG A 248 7.79 -18.76 -2.57
C ARG A 248 7.68 -20.27 -2.83
N LYS A 249 6.83 -20.95 -2.10
CA LYS A 249 6.35 -22.27 -2.51
C LYS A 249 5.27 -22.14 -3.58
N ALA A 250 5.35 -23.00 -4.61
CA ALA A 250 4.42 -22.96 -5.72
C ALA A 250 3.01 -23.38 -5.27
N PRO A 251 1.99 -22.52 -5.42
CA PRO A 251 0.60 -22.94 -5.23
C PRO A 251 0.16 -23.89 -6.36
N PRO A 252 -0.92 -24.64 -6.18
CA PRO A 252 -1.44 -25.59 -7.19
C PRO A 252 -2.14 -24.85 -8.33
N LEU A 253 -1.36 -24.17 -9.17
CA LEU A 253 -1.87 -23.43 -10.33
C LEU A 253 -2.03 -24.37 -11.54
N PRO A 254 -3.10 -24.22 -12.36
CA PRO A 254 -3.42 -25.12 -13.47
C PRO A 254 -2.33 -25.22 -14.54
N PHE A 255 -1.50 -24.20 -14.70
CA PHE A 255 -0.41 -24.17 -15.69
C PHE A 255 0.92 -24.73 -15.15
N LEU A 256 0.96 -25.18 -13.88
CA LEU A 256 2.12 -25.82 -13.28
C LEU A 256 1.94 -27.31 -13.18
N PRO A 257 2.97 -28.10 -13.54
CA PRO A 257 2.98 -29.55 -13.32
C PRO A 257 2.82 -29.87 -11.82
N ALA A 258 2.10 -30.95 -11.51
CA ALA A 258 1.79 -31.34 -10.13
C ALA A 258 3.04 -31.56 -9.27
N GLU A 259 4.14 -32.01 -9.90
CA GLU A 259 5.44 -32.23 -9.22
C GLU A 259 6.12 -30.94 -8.76
N VAL A 260 5.67 -29.76 -9.22
CA VAL A 260 6.18 -28.45 -8.80
C VAL A 260 5.41 -27.92 -7.60
N HIS A 261 4.17 -28.35 -7.40
CA HIS A 261 3.30 -27.85 -6.32
C HIS A 261 3.96 -28.06 -4.95
N GLY A 262 3.92 -27.05 -4.09
CA GLY A 262 4.51 -27.03 -2.75
C GLY A 262 6.05 -26.93 -2.70
N LYS A 263 6.74 -26.98 -3.84
CA LYS A 263 8.20 -26.77 -3.91
C LYS A 263 8.54 -25.30 -4.02
N GLU A 264 9.74 -24.95 -3.57
CA GLU A 264 10.27 -23.60 -3.71
C GLU A 264 10.47 -23.27 -5.19
N VAL A 265 10.04 -22.08 -5.57
CA VAL A 265 10.13 -21.54 -6.94
C VAL A 265 10.52 -20.07 -6.93
N ILE A 266 11.00 -19.60 -8.06
CA ILE A 266 11.10 -18.19 -8.39
C ILE A 266 10.06 -17.88 -9.46
N VAL A 267 9.24 -16.89 -9.19
CA VAL A 267 8.23 -16.37 -10.12
C VAL A 267 8.70 -15.00 -10.62
N VAL A 268 8.79 -14.83 -11.92
CA VAL A 268 8.91 -13.51 -12.53
C VAL A 268 7.51 -13.11 -13.02
N ALA A 269 6.94 -12.14 -12.30
CA ALA A 269 5.66 -11.53 -12.64
C ALA A 269 5.92 -10.25 -13.41
N PHE A 270 5.26 -10.01 -14.53
CA PHE A 270 5.52 -8.83 -15.35
C PHE A 270 4.27 -8.26 -16.00
N CYS A 271 4.38 -6.97 -16.36
CA CYS A 271 3.40 -6.27 -17.17
C CYS A 271 4.13 -5.35 -18.14
N TRP A 272 3.82 -5.49 -19.42
CA TRP A 272 4.25 -4.60 -20.49
C TRP A 272 3.11 -3.66 -20.87
N ILE A 273 3.37 -2.36 -20.78
CA ILE A 273 2.40 -1.29 -21.07
C ILE A 273 2.80 -0.42 -22.29
N GLY A 274 3.79 -0.86 -23.05
CA GLY A 274 4.25 -0.23 -24.28
C GLY A 274 3.52 -0.76 -25.53
N GLU A 275 4.13 -0.51 -26.70
CA GLU A 275 3.61 -1.02 -27.98
C GLU A 275 3.54 -2.56 -27.99
N PRO A 276 2.39 -3.16 -28.27
CA PRO A 276 2.19 -4.61 -28.20
C PRO A 276 3.22 -5.44 -28.95
N ALA A 277 3.64 -4.98 -30.14
CA ALA A 277 4.61 -5.68 -30.98
C ALA A 277 6.00 -5.87 -30.31
N GLN A 278 6.35 -5.03 -29.36
CA GLN A 278 7.64 -5.10 -28.63
C GLN A 278 7.52 -5.97 -27.37
N GLY A 279 6.32 -6.17 -26.87
CA GLY A 279 6.07 -6.87 -25.60
C GLY A 279 6.51 -8.33 -25.65
N GLU A 280 6.23 -9.03 -26.75
CA GLU A 280 6.61 -10.45 -26.88
C GLU A 280 8.13 -10.65 -26.87
N ALA A 281 8.90 -9.74 -27.48
CA ALA A 281 10.36 -9.80 -27.43
C ALA A 281 10.87 -9.64 -25.99
N MET A 282 10.21 -8.78 -25.18
CA MET A 282 10.54 -8.62 -23.77
C MET A 282 10.16 -9.88 -22.97
N ALA A 283 8.99 -10.46 -23.20
CA ALA A 283 8.59 -11.72 -22.56
C ALA A 283 9.55 -12.86 -22.92
N GLN A 284 10.01 -12.93 -24.17
CA GLN A 284 11.00 -13.93 -24.60
C GLN A 284 12.33 -13.75 -23.85
N THR A 285 12.76 -12.51 -23.60
CA THR A 285 13.96 -12.26 -22.80
C THR A 285 13.78 -12.75 -21.36
N LEU A 286 12.61 -12.54 -20.75
CA LEU A 286 12.33 -13.07 -19.42
C LEU A 286 12.37 -14.61 -19.42
N ARG A 287 11.78 -15.30 -20.41
CA ARG A 287 11.82 -16.77 -20.55
C ARG A 287 13.26 -17.31 -20.62
N SER A 288 14.20 -16.52 -21.11
CA SER A 288 15.61 -16.95 -21.28
C SER A 288 16.43 -16.94 -19.97
N PHE A 289 15.83 -16.53 -18.83
CA PHE A 289 16.54 -16.57 -17.54
C PHE A 289 16.86 -17.99 -17.07
N GLY A 290 16.15 -18.98 -17.57
CA GLY A 290 16.32 -20.39 -17.24
C GLY A 290 15.40 -21.26 -18.06
N THR A 291 15.12 -22.47 -17.58
CA THR A 291 14.06 -23.35 -18.12
C THR A 291 12.83 -23.25 -17.24
N PRO A 292 11.77 -22.58 -17.68
CA PRO A 292 10.55 -22.44 -16.88
C PRO A 292 9.94 -23.81 -16.56
N ALA A 293 9.40 -23.97 -15.36
CA ALA A 293 8.56 -25.10 -14.99
C ALA A 293 7.13 -24.95 -15.52
N GLY A 294 6.73 -23.70 -15.78
CA GLY A 294 5.44 -23.36 -16.38
C GLY A 294 5.27 -21.85 -16.46
N GLU A 295 4.31 -21.42 -17.23
CA GLU A 295 4.01 -19.99 -17.40
C GLU A 295 2.54 -19.75 -17.70
N HIS A 296 2.09 -18.55 -17.36
CA HIS A 296 0.80 -17.99 -17.79
C HIS A 296 1.07 -16.59 -18.32
N VAL A 297 1.30 -16.46 -19.61
CA VAL A 297 1.72 -15.22 -20.28
C VAL A 297 0.83 -15.00 -21.50
N GLY A 298 0.34 -13.78 -21.67
CA GLY A 298 -0.44 -13.42 -22.86
C GLY A 298 -1.06 -12.03 -22.78
N PRO A 299 -1.70 -11.59 -23.86
CA PRO A 299 -2.56 -10.42 -23.84
C PRO A 299 -3.74 -10.66 -22.90
N MET A 300 -3.97 -9.72 -21.98
CA MET A 300 -5.09 -9.82 -21.04
C MET A 300 -5.60 -8.42 -20.67
N PRO A 301 -6.87 -8.28 -20.25
CA PRO A 301 -7.37 -7.00 -19.74
C PRO A 301 -6.55 -6.53 -18.56
N PHE A 302 -6.17 -5.24 -18.53
CA PHE A 302 -5.39 -4.68 -17.41
C PHE A 302 -6.11 -4.85 -16.07
N ALA A 303 -7.43 -4.58 -16.01
CA ALA A 303 -8.22 -4.82 -14.80
C ALA A 303 -8.20 -6.30 -14.36
N GLY A 304 -8.14 -7.24 -15.30
CA GLY A 304 -7.99 -8.67 -15.00
C GLY A 304 -6.60 -8.99 -14.41
N TRP A 305 -5.54 -8.37 -14.93
CA TRP A 305 -4.20 -8.53 -14.37
C TRP A 305 -4.09 -7.99 -12.94
N GLN A 306 -4.80 -6.90 -12.63
CA GLN A 306 -4.88 -6.32 -11.28
C GLN A 306 -5.55 -7.24 -10.24
N THR A 307 -6.31 -8.26 -10.68
CA THR A 307 -6.94 -9.26 -9.80
C THR A 307 -6.16 -10.57 -9.71
N ALA A 308 -5.07 -10.71 -10.46
CA ALA A 308 -4.35 -11.99 -10.62
C ALA A 308 -3.82 -12.56 -9.28
N PHE A 309 -3.52 -11.72 -8.31
CA PHE A 309 -2.98 -12.11 -7.00
C PHE A 309 -4.02 -12.19 -5.89
N ASP A 310 -5.26 -11.75 -6.13
CA ASP A 310 -6.33 -11.75 -5.12
C ASP A 310 -6.58 -13.14 -4.49
N PRO A 311 -6.55 -14.25 -5.24
CA PRO A 311 -6.75 -15.58 -4.64
C PRO A 311 -5.69 -15.96 -3.60
N LEU A 312 -4.48 -15.40 -3.69
CA LEU A 312 -3.38 -15.66 -2.77
C LEU A 312 -3.45 -14.78 -1.49
N LEU A 313 -4.25 -13.71 -1.52
CA LEU A 313 -4.28 -12.67 -0.49
C LEU A 313 -5.65 -12.53 0.17
N GLN A 314 -6.39 -13.62 0.29
CA GLN A 314 -7.73 -13.64 0.90
C GLN A 314 -7.72 -13.16 2.35
N PRO A 315 -8.73 -12.41 2.81
CA PRO A 315 -8.82 -11.92 4.20
C PRO A 315 -8.77 -13.03 5.26
N GLY A 316 -8.49 -12.65 6.50
CA GLY A 316 -8.54 -13.53 7.67
C GLY A 316 -7.25 -14.26 8.01
N ALA A 317 -6.18 -14.12 7.22
CA ALA A 317 -4.86 -14.62 7.62
C ALA A 317 -4.13 -13.64 8.54
N ARG A 318 -3.25 -14.18 9.37
CA ARG A 318 -2.28 -13.43 10.16
C ARG A 318 -1.12 -13.01 9.25
N ASN A 319 -0.62 -11.80 9.43
CA ASN A 319 0.42 -11.23 8.57
C ASN A 319 1.45 -10.48 9.41
N TYR A 320 2.70 -10.56 9.02
CA TYR A 320 3.78 -9.72 9.52
C TYR A 320 4.75 -9.44 8.37
N TRP A 321 4.97 -8.17 8.07
CA TRP A 321 5.77 -7.75 6.93
C TRP A 321 6.94 -6.90 7.37
N LYS A 322 8.03 -6.97 6.59
CA LYS A 322 9.16 -6.06 6.68
C LYS A 322 9.61 -5.66 5.29
N SER A 323 10.19 -4.49 5.15
CA SER A 323 10.66 -4.04 3.84
C SER A 323 12.04 -3.41 3.90
N HIS A 324 12.74 -3.53 2.78
CA HIS A 324 13.98 -2.82 2.48
C HIS A 324 13.95 -2.25 1.08
N ASP A 325 14.61 -1.12 0.91
CA ASP A 325 14.90 -0.56 -0.40
C ASP A 325 16.36 -0.87 -0.78
N PHE A 326 16.58 -1.20 -2.07
CA PHE A 326 17.90 -1.50 -2.61
C PHE A 326 18.20 -0.65 -3.84
N LYS A 327 19.47 -0.24 -3.99
CA LYS A 327 20.00 0.32 -5.27
C LYS A 327 20.40 -0.77 -6.24
N MET A 328 20.79 -1.93 -5.73
CA MET A 328 21.19 -3.09 -6.53
C MET A 328 20.99 -4.40 -5.77
N LEU A 329 20.75 -5.46 -6.49
CA LEU A 329 20.66 -6.82 -5.96
C LEU A 329 22.01 -7.52 -6.20
N ASN A 330 22.96 -7.40 -5.25
CA ASN A 330 24.28 -8.03 -5.37
C ASN A 330 24.24 -9.53 -5.01
N ALA A 331 25.38 -10.22 -5.15
CA ALA A 331 25.47 -11.66 -4.89
C ALA A 331 25.21 -12.04 -3.42
N ASP A 332 25.50 -11.15 -2.47
CA ASP A 332 25.19 -11.40 -1.06
C ASP A 332 23.69 -11.34 -0.79
N VAL A 333 22.98 -10.36 -1.37
CA VAL A 333 21.51 -10.28 -1.30
C VAL A 333 20.89 -11.55 -1.88
N GLU A 334 21.36 -12.02 -3.05
CA GLU A 334 20.90 -13.28 -3.65
C GLU A 334 21.12 -14.46 -2.70
N ARG A 335 22.34 -14.64 -2.19
CA ARG A 335 22.68 -15.74 -1.29
C ARG A 335 21.80 -15.73 -0.03
N ILE A 336 21.65 -14.57 0.63
CA ILE A 336 20.82 -14.42 1.85
C ILE A 336 19.37 -14.78 1.56
N LEU A 337 18.80 -14.28 0.44
CA LEU A 337 17.44 -14.61 0.03
C LEU A 337 17.30 -16.12 -0.23
N CYS A 338 18.21 -16.72 -1.00
CA CYS A 338 18.15 -18.14 -1.30
C CYS A 338 18.24 -19.01 -0.02
N ASP A 339 19.13 -18.67 0.92
CA ASP A 339 19.30 -19.37 2.21
C ASP A 339 18.04 -19.26 3.10
N ALA A 340 17.27 -18.16 2.95
CA ALA A 340 16.03 -17.96 3.70
C ALA A 340 14.83 -18.68 3.06
N ILE A 341 14.73 -18.71 1.74
CA ILE A 341 13.57 -19.29 1.02
C ILE A 341 13.47 -20.80 1.24
N VAL A 342 14.57 -21.51 1.31
CA VAL A 342 14.53 -22.96 1.65
C VAL A 342 14.06 -23.26 3.08
N LYS A 343 13.83 -22.21 3.88
CA LYS A 343 13.35 -22.28 5.28
C LYS A 343 12.02 -21.54 5.47
N LEU A 344 11.25 -21.32 4.41
CA LEU A 344 9.94 -20.67 4.49
C LEU A 344 9.06 -21.33 5.59
N PRO A 345 8.53 -20.54 6.53
CA PRO A 345 7.81 -21.10 7.66
C PRO A 345 6.44 -21.69 7.26
N THR A 346 5.78 -21.13 6.24
CA THR A 346 4.51 -21.63 5.71
C THR A 346 4.49 -21.55 4.17
N GLU A 347 3.50 -22.16 3.54
CA GLU A 347 3.31 -22.08 2.08
C GLU A 347 2.81 -20.70 1.62
N GLU A 348 2.23 -19.92 2.52
CA GLU A 348 1.73 -18.57 2.24
C GLU A 348 2.82 -17.50 2.44
N CYS A 349 4.01 -17.86 2.96
CA CYS A 349 5.14 -16.92 3.11
C CYS A 349 5.92 -16.77 1.81
N GLU A 350 6.45 -15.57 1.58
CA GLU A 350 7.23 -15.26 0.39
C GLU A 350 8.20 -14.09 0.61
N ALA A 351 9.18 -13.95 -0.25
CA ALA A 351 9.97 -12.73 -0.43
C ALA A 351 9.67 -12.15 -1.82
N PHE A 352 9.21 -10.93 -1.85
CA PHE A 352 8.83 -10.23 -3.07
C PHE A 352 9.78 -9.07 -3.32
N ILE A 353 10.32 -8.98 -4.54
CA ILE A 353 11.18 -7.90 -5.01
C ILE A 353 10.46 -7.15 -6.13
N GLY A 354 10.04 -5.92 -5.84
CA GLY A 354 9.47 -5.01 -6.82
C GLY A 354 10.56 -4.18 -7.50
N HIS A 355 10.64 -4.21 -8.82
CA HIS A 355 11.50 -3.33 -9.62
C HIS A 355 10.81 -1.98 -9.76
N LEU A 356 11.42 -0.94 -9.18
CA LEU A 356 11.02 0.46 -9.29
C LEU A 356 11.81 1.15 -10.40
N GLY A 357 12.64 2.13 -10.09
CA GLY A 357 13.43 2.88 -11.06
C GLY A 357 12.58 3.71 -12.03
N GLY A 358 13.12 4.04 -13.18
CA GLY A 358 12.39 4.78 -14.22
C GLY A 358 11.87 6.14 -13.74
N GLN A 359 10.60 6.45 -13.98
CA GLN A 359 10.00 7.73 -13.58
C GLN A 359 9.96 7.93 -12.06
N VAL A 360 9.91 6.85 -11.26
CA VAL A 360 9.96 6.96 -9.79
C VAL A 360 11.23 7.66 -9.35
N ASN A 361 12.37 7.30 -9.94
CA ASN A 361 13.69 7.84 -9.59
C ASN A 361 13.99 9.18 -10.27
N ARG A 362 13.26 9.55 -11.32
CA ARG A 362 13.38 10.87 -11.98
C ARG A 362 12.62 11.98 -11.26
N THR A 363 11.66 11.64 -10.41
CA THR A 363 10.97 12.61 -9.55
C THR A 363 11.90 13.04 -8.42
N ALA A 364 12.06 14.35 -8.22
CA ALA A 364 12.95 14.86 -7.19
C ALA A 364 12.42 14.53 -5.76
N VAL A 365 13.33 14.23 -4.84
CA VAL A 365 12.99 13.94 -3.42
C VAL A 365 12.20 15.08 -2.77
N ALA A 366 12.45 16.32 -3.19
CA ALA A 366 11.80 17.51 -2.64
C ALA A 366 10.34 17.70 -3.15
N ASP A 367 9.94 17.04 -4.23
CA ASP A 367 8.63 17.26 -4.88
C ASP A 367 7.46 16.65 -4.09
N THR A 368 7.73 15.61 -3.29
CA THR A 368 6.74 14.92 -2.46
C THR A 368 7.31 14.55 -1.10
N ALA A 369 6.47 14.14 -0.17
CA ALA A 369 6.94 13.69 1.15
C ALA A 369 7.57 12.28 1.11
N TYR A 370 7.39 11.51 0.03
CA TYR A 370 8.04 10.20 -0.17
C TYR A 370 9.53 10.38 -0.52
N PRO A 371 10.48 9.93 0.33
CA PRO A 371 11.90 10.27 0.16
C PRO A 371 12.71 9.29 -0.71
N HIS A 372 12.23 8.05 -0.89
CA HIS A 372 13.02 6.95 -1.45
C HIS A 372 13.02 6.95 -2.98
N ARG A 373 13.52 8.04 -3.58
CA ARG A 373 13.55 8.26 -5.03
C ARG A 373 14.80 7.70 -5.71
N ASP A 374 15.72 7.12 -4.94
CA ASP A 374 16.96 6.48 -5.44
C ASP A 374 16.96 4.95 -5.30
N ALA A 375 15.83 4.38 -4.89
CA ALA A 375 15.64 2.95 -4.79
C ALA A 375 15.31 2.35 -6.17
N GLU A 376 16.11 1.37 -6.61
CA GLU A 376 15.81 0.59 -7.82
C GLU A 376 14.87 -0.59 -7.51
N PHE A 377 14.94 -1.09 -6.28
CA PHE A 377 14.13 -2.23 -5.85
C PHE A 377 13.56 -2.00 -4.46
N VAL A 378 12.34 -2.48 -4.25
CA VAL A 378 11.71 -2.63 -2.94
C VAL A 378 11.53 -4.12 -2.65
N LEU A 379 12.00 -4.55 -1.49
CA LEU A 379 11.74 -5.88 -0.97
C LEU A 379 10.60 -5.82 0.03
N ASN A 380 9.67 -6.76 -0.08
CA ASN A 380 8.76 -7.12 1.00
C ASN A 380 9.06 -8.54 1.48
N VAL A 381 9.48 -8.67 2.73
CA VAL A 381 9.51 -9.95 3.44
C VAL A 381 8.09 -10.18 3.95
N HIS A 382 7.33 -10.95 3.18
CA HIS A 382 5.89 -11.14 3.37
C HIS A 382 5.63 -12.47 4.06
N THR A 383 5.39 -12.43 5.38
CA THR A 383 4.93 -13.62 6.09
C THR A 383 3.42 -13.58 6.28
N ARG A 384 2.82 -14.73 6.01
CA ARG A 384 1.39 -14.95 6.07
C ARG A 384 1.11 -16.37 6.57
N TRP A 385 0.16 -16.52 7.49
CA TRP A 385 -0.17 -17.81 8.10
C TRP A 385 -1.57 -17.80 8.71
N ARG A 386 -2.09 -18.97 9.10
CA ARG A 386 -3.45 -19.15 9.61
C ARG A 386 -3.49 -19.44 11.11
N ASP A 387 -2.60 -20.29 11.61
CA ASP A 387 -2.59 -20.75 13.00
C ASP A 387 -1.77 -19.80 13.88
N ALA A 388 -2.37 -19.32 14.98
CA ALA A 388 -1.68 -18.48 15.96
C ALA A 388 -0.44 -19.16 16.58
N GLY A 389 -0.37 -20.50 16.60
CA GLY A 389 0.80 -21.25 17.03
C GLY A 389 2.04 -21.01 16.16
N ASP A 390 1.87 -20.55 14.93
CA ASP A 390 2.96 -20.24 14.00
C ASP A 390 3.48 -18.79 14.12
N ASP A 391 2.86 -17.95 14.96
CA ASP A 391 3.21 -16.51 15.08
C ASP A 391 4.72 -16.33 15.27
N ARG A 392 5.29 -16.96 16.28
CA ARG A 392 6.71 -16.83 16.62
C ARG A 392 7.60 -17.26 15.47
N ARG A 393 7.33 -18.41 14.87
CA ARG A 393 8.12 -18.95 13.75
C ARG A 393 8.12 -18.02 12.54
N CYS A 394 6.95 -17.47 12.17
CA CYS A 394 6.80 -16.58 11.04
C CYS A 394 7.44 -15.21 11.29
N ILE A 395 7.23 -14.64 12.48
CA ILE A 395 7.82 -13.35 12.86
C ILE A 395 9.35 -13.43 12.95
N ASP A 396 9.88 -14.49 13.60
CA ASP A 396 11.32 -14.68 13.76
C ASP A 396 12.01 -14.89 12.41
N TRP A 397 11.39 -15.64 11.48
CA TRP A 397 11.90 -15.79 10.13
C TRP A 397 11.96 -14.45 9.38
N ALA A 398 10.89 -13.65 9.45
CA ALA A 398 10.85 -12.33 8.79
C ALA A 398 11.90 -11.37 9.35
N ARG A 399 12.06 -11.33 10.67
CA ARG A 399 13.08 -10.51 11.34
C ARG A 399 14.48 -10.96 10.99
N GLY A 400 14.76 -12.28 11.03
CA GLY A 400 16.06 -12.83 10.69
C GLY A 400 16.48 -12.51 9.25
N LEU A 401 15.57 -12.65 8.28
CA LEU A 401 15.84 -12.28 6.89
C LEU A 401 16.06 -10.77 6.74
N PHE A 402 15.21 -9.96 7.36
CA PHE A 402 15.33 -8.50 7.37
C PHE A 402 16.69 -8.05 7.94
N ASP A 403 17.09 -8.59 9.11
CA ASP A 403 18.33 -8.21 9.77
C ASP A 403 19.57 -8.62 8.94
N ALA A 404 19.54 -9.81 8.32
CA ALA A 404 20.61 -10.27 7.44
C ALA A 404 20.79 -9.40 6.19
N LEU A 405 19.70 -8.82 5.66
CA LEU A 405 19.71 -7.94 4.49
C LEU A 405 20.04 -6.48 4.82
N THR A 406 19.91 -6.05 6.07
CA THR A 406 20.12 -4.65 6.49
C THR A 406 21.45 -4.05 6.02
N PRO A 407 22.62 -4.75 6.06
CA PRO A 407 23.89 -4.19 5.61
C PRO A 407 23.96 -3.89 4.10
N HIS A 408 23.04 -4.46 3.32
CA HIS A 408 22.99 -4.34 1.86
C HIS A 408 21.92 -3.37 1.36
N ALA A 409 21.04 -2.92 2.27
CA ALA A 409 19.91 -2.04 1.98
C ALA A 409 20.31 -0.56 2.07
N THR A 410 19.46 0.32 1.50
CA THR A 410 19.65 1.78 1.59
C THR A 410 19.34 2.37 2.96
N GLY A 411 18.68 1.61 3.84
CA GLY A 411 18.10 2.07 5.10
C GLY A 411 16.65 2.57 4.98
N GLY A 412 16.18 2.80 3.76
CA GLY A 412 14.79 3.14 3.46
C GLY A 412 13.84 1.96 3.66
N VAL A 413 12.58 2.28 4.00
CA VAL A 413 11.48 1.31 4.08
C VAL A 413 10.21 1.92 3.49
N TYR A 414 9.45 1.10 2.79
CA TYR A 414 8.15 1.54 2.30
C TYR A 414 7.14 1.60 3.45
N VAL A 415 6.61 2.80 3.71
CA VAL A 415 5.77 3.09 4.89
C VAL A 415 4.53 2.19 5.00
N ASN A 416 3.93 1.79 3.86
CA ASN A 416 2.77 0.89 3.84
C ASN A 416 3.11 -0.58 4.14
N PHE A 417 4.39 -0.94 4.19
CA PHE A 417 4.85 -2.29 4.57
C PHE A 417 5.42 -2.35 6.00
N MET A 418 5.36 -1.24 6.74
CA MET A 418 5.88 -1.19 8.10
C MET A 418 4.93 -1.83 9.11
N PRO A 419 5.37 -2.82 9.90
CA PRO A 419 4.61 -3.38 11.00
C PRO A 419 4.57 -2.40 12.18
N GLU A 420 3.81 -2.76 13.23
CA GLU A 420 3.63 -1.91 14.41
C GLU A 420 4.92 -1.74 15.22
N ASP A 421 5.75 -2.76 15.29
CA ASP A 421 6.98 -2.81 16.09
C ASP A 421 8.17 -2.04 15.49
N GLU A 422 7.98 -1.32 14.38
CA GLU A 422 9.00 -0.46 13.75
C GLU A 422 8.81 1.05 13.99
N ALA A 423 8.05 1.45 14.99
CA ALA A 423 7.77 2.86 15.27
C ALA A 423 9.04 3.73 15.41
N GLN A 424 10.16 3.17 15.89
CA GLN A 424 11.46 3.84 16.00
C GLN A 424 12.09 4.16 14.62
N ARG A 425 11.69 3.46 13.56
CA ARG A 425 12.19 3.67 12.18
C ARG A 425 11.35 4.65 11.36
N VAL A 426 10.25 5.16 11.90
CA VAL A 426 9.38 6.12 11.19
C VAL A 426 10.17 7.33 10.72
N ALA A 427 10.96 7.94 11.60
CA ALA A 427 11.73 9.15 11.26
C ALA A 427 12.86 8.87 10.26
N THR A 428 13.64 7.82 10.47
CA THR A 428 14.85 7.55 9.70
C THR A 428 14.61 6.67 8.47
N GLY A 429 13.78 5.64 8.60
CA GLY A 429 13.52 4.66 7.56
C GLY A 429 12.38 5.06 6.63
N ALA A 430 11.21 5.44 7.16
CA ALA A 430 10.05 5.76 6.32
C ALA A 430 10.14 7.15 5.68
N TYR A 431 10.51 8.17 6.45
CA TYR A 431 10.48 9.56 5.98
C TYR A 431 11.86 10.21 5.79
N GLY A 432 12.93 9.61 6.32
CA GLY A 432 14.33 10.00 6.05
C GLY A 432 14.56 11.51 6.08
N SER A 433 15.13 12.04 5.00
CA SER A 433 15.44 13.48 4.85
C SER A 433 14.22 14.40 4.93
N ASN A 434 13.02 13.89 4.67
CA ASN A 434 11.78 14.68 4.67
C ASN A 434 11.10 14.75 6.04
N TYR A 435 11.55 13.96 7.03
CA TYR A 435 10.91 13.90 8.36
C TYR A 435 10.83 15.24 9.08
N ALA A 436 11.91 16.03 9.06
CA ALA A 436 11.93 17.33 9.75
C ALA A 436 10.88 18.32 9.20
N ARG A 437 10.70 18.35 7.86
CA ARG A 437 9.65 19.15 7.22
C ARG A 437 8.25 18.61 7.54
N LEU A 438 8.07 17.32 7.52
CA LEU A 438 6.81 16.68 7.92
C LEU A 438 6.44 16.98 9.37
N ALA A 439 7.39 16.91 10.31
CA ALA A 439 7.16 17.23 11.72
C ALA A 439 6.79 18.70 11.94
N ALA A 440 7.38 19.62 11.17
CA ALA A 440 7.03 21.04 11.20
C ALA A 440 5.61 21.29 10.67
N LEU A 441 5.23 20.62 9.57
CA LEU A 441 3.87 20.68 9.02
C LEU A 441 2.86 20.02 9.94
N LYS A 442 3.20 18.92 10.58
CA LYS A 442 2.37 18.28 11.60
C LYS A 442 2.08 19.24 12.76
N ALA A 443 3.09 19.98 13.25
CA ALA A 443 2.91 21.00 14.28
C ALA A 443 1.97 22.14 13.85
N ARG A 444 1.85 22.41 12.54
CA ARG A 444 0.93 23.41 12.00
C ARG A 444 -0.50 22.90 11.83
N TYR A 445 -0.68 21.69 11.29
CA TYR A 445 -1.98 21.17 10.89
C TYR A 445 -2.63 20.25 11.92
N ASP A 446 -1.84 19.67 12.84
CA ASP A 446 -2.31 18.78 13.91
C ASP A 446 -1.45 18.91 15.16
N THR A 447 -1.51 20.06 15.81
CA THR A 447 -0.71 20.41 16.99
C THR A 447 -0.90 19.46 18.17
N THR A 448 -2.08 18.87 18.29
CA THR A 448 -2.45 17.94 19.37
C THR A 448 -2.11 16.49 19.05
N ASN A 449 -1.61 16.21 17.84
CA ASN A 449 -1.37 14.86 17.36
C ASN A 449 -2.64 13.97 17.41
N LEU A 450 -3.79 14.53 17.01
CA LEU A 450 -5.07 13.82 16.94
C LEU A 450 -4.98 12.61 16.01
N PHE A 451 -4.37 12.79 14.83
CA PHE A 451 -4.13 11.73 13.85
C PHE A 451 -2.84 10.96 14.16
N SER A 452 -2.84 10.20 15.26
CA SER A 452 -1.68 9.42 15.73
C SER A 452 -1.76 7.93 15.38
N GLN A 453 -2.95 7.40 15.01
CA GLN A 453 -3.15 6.00 14.62
C GLN A 453 -2.73 5.75 13.17
N ASN A 454 -1.41 5.79 12.95
CA ASN A 454 -0.72 5.56 11.68
C ASN A 454 0.77 5.34 11.95
N GLN A 455 1.65 5.41 10.93
CA GLN A 455 3.09 5.56 11.13
C GLN A 455 3.33 7.03 11.55
N ASN A 456 3.24 7.27 12.86
CA ASN A 456 3.01 8.59 13.44
C ASN A 456 4.21 9.52 13.27
N ILE A 457 3.98 10.67 12.63
CA ILE A 457 4.87 11.83 12.61
C ILE A 457 4.51 12.70 13.80
N ARG A 458 5.40 12.79 14.79
CA ARG A 458 5.16 13.64 15.96
C ARG A 458 5.30 15.11 15.59
N PRO A 459 4.41 16.00 16.07
CA PRO A 459 4.57 17.44 15.91
C PRO A 459 5.93 17.90 16.44
N LYS A 460 6.60 18.79 15.70
CA LYS A 460 7.81 19.43 16.22
C LYS A 460 7.43 20.32 17.40
N ALA A 461 8.13 20.14 18.52
CA ALA A 461 7.99 21.00 19.71
C ALA A 461 8.42 22.44 19.41
#